data_8d29b0d92e9a578d68cea3c4d5c26492
#
_entry.id   8d29b0d92e9a578d68cea3c4d5c26492
#
_cell.length_a   1.000
_cell.length_b   1.000
_cell.length_c   1.000
_cell.angle_alpha   90.00
_cell.angle_beta   90.00
_cell.angle_gamma   90.00
#
_symmetry.space_group_name_H-M   'P 1'
#
loop_
_entity.id
_entity.type
_entity.pdbx_description
1 polymer ?
#
loop_
_entity_poly.entity_id
_entity_poly.type
_entity_poly.pdbx_seq_one_letter_code
_entity_poly.pdbx_strand_id
1 'polypeptide(L)'
;AQIIDGLFEETNNINIALISATGKLYKRSLFNDLLFPKEHAGEDGFFNLKAYLMSERTVYLNKGLYVYRESPEMPSATWMQDWMMTLVYAMEERLAIVASHGFPLEKYMVTYRQMLEACLKNVEEQGLRDSDAYRSIQEKFQVLSLAPQRYETKKRAIVLAANYTYVDQVLTTIKSIVFHHRNIRFYLINDDFSQEWFRGLNRHLAAFGSEVINCRVDSSHIKQFKTNSNYASYLRYFVADFVSEERALYLDSDMVVTGSLEDLFTLDLQGRPLAAVRDYAVQGQDHQAMFDAGFMVIDTAYWKQYNMRRHLIDMTSEWHDKVPFAEQSILNMVFCNNWLTLSFDNNYAVTKSSLSGYHLPNGQDYPKVLHYTSHRKPWLPLACQAYREVWWFYAQMDWSGVAENASLLPLSEDMIYPKGRP
;
A
#
# COMPACT_ATOMS: atom_id res chain seq x y z
N ALA A 1 0.14 -18.51 -5.17
CA ALA A 1 -0.57 -17.23 -5.20
C ALA A 1 -1.50 -17.12 -6.42
N GLN A 2 -1.03 -17.10 -7.66
CA GLN A 2 -1.86 -16.88 -8.86
C GLN A 2 -3.06 -17.84 -9.02
N ILE A 3 -2.87 -19.13 -8.72
CA ILE A 3 -3.96 -20.13 -8.79
C ILE A 3 -5.00 -19.85 -7.67
N ILE A 4 -4.52 -19.50 -6.47
CA ILE A 4 -5.39 -19.18 -5.34
C ILE A 4 -6.20 -17.94 -5.64
N ASP A 5 -5.55 -16.88 -6.15
CA ASP A 5 -6.24 -15.66 -6.58
C ASP A 5 -7.31 -15.95 -7.62
N GLY A 6 -7.00 -16.77 -8.63
CA GLY A 6 -7.93 -17.17 -9.67
C GLY A 6 -9.14 -17.96 -9.18
N LEU A 7 -9.06 -18.66 -8.04
CA LEU A 7 -10.20 -19.34 -7.43
C LEU A 7 -11.23 -18.40 -6.78
N PHE A 8 -10.86 -17.14 -6.56
CA PHE A 8 -11.73 -16.11 -5.97
C PHE A 8 -12.14 -15.01 -6.96
N GLU A 9 -11.65 -15.02 -8.20
CA GLU A 9 -12.00 -14.02 -9.21
C GLU A 9 -13.14 -14.53 -10.13
N GLU A 10 -14.28 -13.86 -10.16
CA GLU A 10 -15.48 -14.31 -10.92
C GLU A 10 -15.45 -13.98 -12.42
N THR A 11 -14.45 -13.28 -12.94
CA THR A 11 -14.59 -12.57 -14.22
C THR A 11 -13.87 -13.17 -15.44
N ASN A 12 -13.21 -14.31 -15.34
CA ASN A 12 -12.45 -14.88 -16.46
C ASN A 12 -12.82 -16.36 -16.75
N ASN A 13 -12.88 -16.74 -18.02
CA ASN A 13 -13.07 -18.13 -18.47
C ASN A 13 -12.06 -19.13 -17.86
N ILE A 14 -10.91 -18.64 -17.37
CA ILE A 14 -9.93 -19.40 -16.60
C ILE A 14 -10.49 -19.86 -15.25
N ASN A 15 -11.39 -19.09 -14.64
CA ASN A 15 -11.98 -19.41 -13.34
C ASN A 15 -12.82 -20.67 -13.39
N ILE A 16 -13.63 -20.84 -14.41
CA ILE A 16 -14.42 -22.08 -14.59
C ILE A 16 -13.47 -23.27 -14.67
N ALA A 17 -12.36 -23.15 -15.40
CA ALA A 17 -11.36 -24.18 -15.50
C ALA A 17 -10.61 -24.43 -14.16
N LEU A 18 -10.49 -23.44 -13.30
CA LEU A 18 -9.85 -23.59 -11.98
C LEU A 18 -10.84 -24.15 -10.95
N ILE A 19 -12.07 -23.70 -10.95
CA ILE A 19 -13.10 -24.07 -9.96
C ILE A 19 -13.66 -25.47 -10.19
N SER A 20 -13.93 -25.85 -11.46
CA SER A 20 -14.51 -27.18 -11.75
C SER A 20 -13.48 -28.29 -11.57
N ALA A 21 -13.87 -29.40 -10.97
CA ALA A 21 -13.06 -30.62 -10.90
C ALA A 21 -13.03 -31.38 -12.25
N THR A 22 -13.97 -31.10 -13.14
CA THR A 22 -14.05 -31.70 -14.47
C THR A 22 -13.02 -31.15 -15.43
N GLY A 23 -12.72 -31.86 -16.49
CA GLY A 23 -11.71 -31.43 -17.49
C GLY A 23 -10.26 -31.43 -16.97
N LYS A 24 -9.97 -32.12 -15.87
CA LYS A 24 -8.65 -32.22 -15.26
C LYS A 24 -8.12 -33.67 -15.18
N LEU A 25 -6.81 -33.79 -15.18
CA LEU A 25 -6.10 -35.03 -14.89
C LEU A 25 -5.32 -34.89 -13.59
N TYR A 26 -5.56 -35.80 -12.68
CA TYR A 26 -4.92 -35.82 -11.37
C TYR A 26 -3.98 -37.01 -11.24
N LYS A 27 -2.85 -36.83 -10.57
CA LYS A 27 -2.05 -37.98 -10.13
C LYS A 27 -2.85 -38.81 -9.13
N ARG A 28 -2.91 -40.14 -9.34
CA ARG A 28 -3.66 -41.06 -8.45
C ARG A 28 -3.22 -40.95 -6.98
N SER A 29 -1.94 -40.68 -6.74
CA SER A 29 -1.39 -40.55 -5.39
C SER A 29 -2.03 -39.41 -4.57
N LEU A 30 -2.57 -38.36 -5.21
CA LEU A 30 -3.30 -37.30 -4.51
C LEU A 30 -4.52 -37.81 -3.77
N PHE A 31 -5.14 -38.89 -4.26
CA PHE A 31 -6.34 -39.46 -3.67
C PHE A 31 -6.06 -40.39 -2.49
N ASN A 32 -4.80 -40.58 -2.08
CA ASN A 32 -4.47 -41.28 -0.84
C ASN A 32 -4.88 -40.44 0.39
N ASP A 33 -4.73 -39.11 0.29
CA ASP A 33 -4.92 -38.16 1.37
C ASP A 33 -6.02 -37.12 1.09
N LEU A 34 -6.55 -37.07 -0.13
CA LEU A 34 -7.58 -36.14 -0.57
C LEU A 34 -8.81 -36.90 -1.09
N LEU A 35 -9.95 -36.68 -0.43
CA LEU A 35 -11.21 -37.31 -0.79
C LEU A 35 -12.16 -36.26 -1.40
N PHE A 36 -12.96 -36.67 -2.38
CA PHE A 36 -14.12 -35.93 -2.78
C PHE A 36 -15.19 -35.93 -1.68
N PRO A 37 -15.80 -34.78 -1.37
CA PRO A 37 -16.93 -34.72 -0.46
C PRO A 37 -18.07 -35.61 -0.98
N LYS A 38 -18.67 -36.39 -0.09
CA LYS A 38 -19.86 -37.17 -0.41
C LYS A 38 -21.10 -36.32 -0.16
N GLU A 39 -22.09 -36.40 -1.06
CA GLU A 39 -23.44 -35.87 -0.85
C GLU A 39 -23.58 -34.32 -0.83
N HIS A 40 -22.66 -33.59 -1.42
CA HIS A 40 -22.76 -32.13 -1.56
C HIS A 40 -22.87 -31.73 -3.02
N ALA A 41 -23.89 -30.94 -3.39
CA ALA A 41 -23.93 -30.25 -4.65
C ALA A 41 -22.83 -29.18 -4.68
N GLY A 42 -21.95 -29.17 -5.69
CA GLY A 42 -20.82 -28.22 -5.74
C GLY A 42 -19.57 -28.68 -4.99
N GLU A 43 -19.33 -29.99 -4.92
CA GLU A 43 -18.16 -30.64 -4.34
C GLU A 43 -16.82 -30.09 -4.87
N ASP A 44 -16.82 -29.59 -6.07
CA ASP A 44 -15.67 -28.92 -6.73
C ASP A 44 -15.10 -27.80 -5.86
N GLY A 45 -15.98 -27.07 -5.18
CA GLY A 45 -15.60 -25.95 -4.32
C GLY A 45 -14.73 -26.35 -3.15
N PHE A 46 -14.95 -27.52 -2.59
CA PHE A 46 -14.17 -28.06 -1.46
C PHE A 46 -12.89 -28.78 -1.90
N PHE A 47 -12.89 -29.35 -3.10
CA PHE A 47 -11.84 -30.25 -3.57
C PHE A 47 -10.66 -29.49 -4.17
N ASN A 48 -10.92 -28.56 -5.09
CA ASN A 48 -9.90 -28.04 -5.98
C ASN A 48 -8.78 -27.25 -5.27
N LEU A 49 -9.10 -26.39 -4.31
CA LEU A 49 -8.07 -25.68 -3.57
C LEU A 49 -7.10 -26.63 -2.87
N LYS A 50 -7.62 -27.66 -2.23
CA LYS A 50 -6.82 -28.69 -1.55
C LYS A 50 -5.94 -29.45 -2.55
N ALA A 51 -6.50 -29.84 -3.70
CA ALA A 51 -5.75 -30.50 -4.77
C ALA A 51 -4.61 -29.64 -5.30
N TYR A 52 -4.81 -28.34 -5.47
CA TYR A 52 -3.75 -27.42 -5.89
C TYR A 52 -2.66 -27.27 -4.83
N LEU A 53 -3.02 -27.13 -3.56
CA LEU A 53 -2.06 -26.98 -2.46
C LEU A 53 -1.22 -28.26 -2.23
N MET A 54 -1.82 -29.42 -2.45
CA MET A 54 -1.13 -30.72 -2.33
C MET A 54 -0.34 -31.11 -3.58
N SER A 55 -0.47 -30.36 -4.67
CA SER A 55 0.20 -30.64 -5.94
C SER A 55 1.56 -29.93 -6.00
N GLU A 56 2.64 -30.68 -6.22
CA GLU A 56 3.97 -30.11 -6.46
C GLU A 56 4.02 -29.26 -7.74
N ARG A 57 3.22 -29.64 -8.75
CA ARG A 57 3.19 -28.98 -10.05
C ARG A 57 1.80 -29.05 -10.67
N THR A 58 1.26 -27.88 -11.07
CA THR A 58 0.03 -27.75 -11.85
C THR A 58 0.36 -27.19 -13.23
N VAL A 59 -0.23 -27.75 -14.29
CA VAL A 59 -0.06 -27.29 -15.67
C VAL A 59 -1.42 -26.98 -16.27
N TYR A 60 -1.58 -25.81 -16.84
CA TYR A 60 -2.75 -25.43 -17.62
C TYR A 60 -2.49 -25.74 -19.10
N LEU A 61 -3.41 -26.48 -19.71
CA LEU A 61 -3.40 -26.79 -21.14
C LEU A 61 -4.50 -25.99 -21.84
N ASN A 62 -4.13 -24.97 -22.59
CA ASN A 62 -5.07 -24.15 -23.37
C ASN A 62 -5.53 -24.89 -24.64
N LYS A 63 -6.32 -25.95 -24.46
CA LYS A 63 -6.94 -26.74 -25.55
C LYS A 63 -8.34 -27.16 -25.13
N GLY A 64 -9.33 -27.01 -26.01
CA GLY A 64 -10.71 -27.47 -25.81
C GLY A 64 -10.83 -28.98 -25.93
N LEU A 65 -10.48 -29.72 -24.89
CA LEU A 65 -10.49 -31.19 -24.85
C LEU A 65 -11.68 -31.77 -24.07
N TYR A 66 -12.47 -30.93 -23.43
CA TYR A 66 -13.62 -31.35 -22.63
C TYR A 66 -14.87 -30.61 -23.09
N VAL A 67 -15.96 -31.33 -23.30
CA VAL A 67 -17.26 -30.79 -23.67
C VAL A 67 -18.17 -30.84 -22.46
N TYR A 68 -18.58 -29.69 -21.99
CA TYR A 68 -19.59 -29.56 -20.94
C TYR A 68 -20.98 -29.57 -21.59
N ARG A 69 -21.85 -30.50 -21.15
CA ARG A 69 -23.21 -30.60 -21.61
C ARG A 69 -24.12 -29.87 -20.62
N GLU A 70 -24.77 -28.83 -21.07
CA GLU A 70 -25.82 -28.16 -20.31
C GLU A 70 -27.12 -28.98 -20.40
N SER A 71 -27.76 -29.23 -19.26
CA SER A 71 -29.09 -29.80 -19.19
C SER A 71 -30.12 -28.69 -19.30
N PRO A 72 -31.16 -28.84 -20.14
CA PRO A 72 -32.24 -27.85 -20.22
C PRO A 72 -33.19 -27.91 -19.01
N GLU A 73 -33.07 -28.90 -18.14
CA GLU A 73 -33.92 -29.04 -16.96
C GLU A 73 -33.48 -28.05 -15.87
N MET A 74 -34.44 -27.21 -15.43
CA MET A 74 -34.19 -26.31 -14.29
C MET A 74 -34.06 -27.15 -13.00
N PRO A 75 -33.04 -26.92 -12.19
CA PRO A 75 -32.91 -27.57 -10.90
C PRO A 75 -34.11 -27.27 -9.99
N SER A 76 -34.47 -28.22 -9.13
CA SER A 76 -35.51 -27.97 -8.12
C SER A 76 -35.09 -26.84 -7.16
N ALA A 77 -36.10 -26.14 -6.60
CA ALA A 77 -35.83 -25.09 -5.60
C ALA A 77 -35.02 -25.61 -4.40
N THR A 78 -35.30 -26.82 -3.94
CA THR A 78 -34.52 -27.47 -2.84
C THR A 78 -33.07 -27.69 -3.25
N TRP A 79 -32.85 -28.23 -4.46
CA TRP A 79 -31.48 -28.43 -4.97
C TRP A 79 -30.71 -27.10 -5.08
N MET A 80 -31.39 -26.05 -5.50
CA MET A 80 -30.78 -24.72 -5.64
C MET A 80 -30.36 -24.14 -4.28
N GLN A 81 -31.20 -24.31 -3.25
CA GLN A 81 -30.87 -23.90 -1.87
C GLN A 81 -29.68 -24.67 -1.33
N ASP A 82 -29.67 -26.00 -1.48
CA ASP A 82 -28.56 -26.85 -1.04
C ASP A 82 -27.26 -26.48 -1.77
N TRP A 83 -27.35 -26.20 -3.06
CA TRP A 83 -26.18 -25.76 -3.86
C TRP A 83 -25.64 -24.42 -3.40
N MET A 84 -26.49 -23.41 -3.14
CA MET A 84 -26.07 -22.11 -2.65
C MET A 84 -25.41 -22.21 -1.26
N MET A 85 -26.00 -22.98 -0.35
CA MET A 85 -25.40 -23.21 0.97
C MET A 85 -24.05 -23.94 0.86
N THR A 86 -23.93 -24.87 -0.06
CA THR A 86 -22.65 -25.56 -0.33
C THR A 86 -21.59 -24.59 -0.84
N LEU A 87 -21.93 -23.64 -1.72
CA LEU A 87 -21.00 -22.60 -2.16
C LEU A 87 -20.52 -21.73 -0.99
N VAL A 88 -21.45 -21.34 -0.11
CA VAL A 88 -21.11 -20.56 1.10
C VAL A 88 -20.12 -21.33 1.99
N TYR A 89 -20.41 -22.59 2.31
CA TYR A 89 -19.53 -23.41 3.13
C TYR A 89 -18.17 -23.69 2.46
N ALA A 90 -18.16 -23.93 1.15
CA ALA A 90 -16.92 -24.11 0.40
C ALA A 90 -16.04 -22.85 0.44
N MET A 91 -16.66 -21.68 0.36
CA MET A 91 -15.94 -20.40 0.46
C MET A 91 -15.39 -20.19 1.87
N GLU A 92 -16.17 -20.51 2.91
CA GLU A 92 -15.72 -20.42 4.30
C GLU A 92 -14.53 -21.36 4.59
N GLU A 93 -14.57 -22.58 4.08
CA GLU A 93 -13.43 -23.50 4.18
C GLU A 93 -12.21 -22.98 3.43
N ARG A 94 -12.40 -22.43 2.23
CA ARG A 94 -11.30 -21.79 1.46
C ARG A 94 -10.68 -20.64 2.22
N LEU A 95 -11.48 -19.76 2.84
CA LEU A 95 -11.00 -18.66 3.67
C LEU A 95 -10.16 -19.17 4.86
N ALA A 96 -10.61 -20.23 5.53
CA ALA A 96 -9.87 -20.83 6.62
C ALA A 96 -8.52 -21.40 6.15
N ILE A 97 -8.50 -22.07 4.99
CA ILE A 97 -7.27 -22.63 4.40
C ILE A 97 -6.29 -21.52 4.01
N VAL A 98 -6.73 -20.48 3.30
CA VAL A 98 -5.83 -19.39 2.89
C VAL A 98 -5.29 -18.61 4.10
N ALA A 99 -6.11 -18.44 5.15
CA ALA A 99 -5.68 -17.85 6.41
C ALA A 99 -4.57 -18.68 7.09
N SER A 100 -4.75 -20.01 7.15
CA SER A 100 -3.78 -20.91 7.78
C SER A 100 -2.44 -20.98 7.03
N HIS A 101 -2.42 -20.57 5.76
CA HIS A 101 -1.21 -20.46 4.93
C HIS A 101 -0.62 -19.04 4.89
N GLY A 102 -1.12 -18.12 5.75
CA GLY A 102 -0.59 -16.77 5.86
C GLY A 102 -0.95 -15.83 4.68
N PHE A 103 -1.96 -16.17 3.87
CA PHE A 103 -2.45 -15.25 2.83
C PHE A 103 -3.31 -14.15 3.45
N PRO A 104 -3.18 -12.90 2.98
CA PRO A 104 -4.02 -11.79 3.45
C PRO A 104 -5.48 -12.03 3.06
N LEU A 105 -6.39 -11.98 4.05
CA LEU A 105 -7.81 -12.33 3.85
C LEU A 105 -8.63 -11.21 3.18
N GLU A 106 -8.17 -9.97 3.20
CA GLU A 106 -8.95 -8.79 2.82
C GLU A 106 -9.58 -8.94 1.43
N LYS A 107 -8.78 -9.33 0.44
CA LYS A 107 -9.24 -9.55 -0.94
C LYS A 107 -10.33 -10.62 -1.01
N TYR A 108 -10.13 -11.71 -0.31
CA TYR A 108 -11.02 -12.87 -0.33
C TYR A 108 -12.32 -12.61 0.44
N MET A 109 -12.27 -11.79 1.49
CA MET A 109 -13.46 -11.36 2.23
C MET A 109 -14.38 -10.46 1.40
N VAL A 110 -13.83 -9.63 0.51
CA VAL A 110 -14.63 -8.85 -0.44
C VAL A 110 -15.43 -9.78 -1.36
N THR A 111 -14.77 -10.78 -1.95
CA THR A 111 -15.43 -11.77 -2.83
C THR A 111 -16.48 -12.58 -2.04
N TYR A 112 -16.17 -12.98 -0.81
CA TYR A 112 -17.14 -13.70 0.05
C TYR A 112 -18.39 -12.85 0.31
N ARG A 113 -18.24 -11.58 0.62
CA ARG A 113 -19.36 -10.66 0.82
C ARG A 113 -20.21 -10.50 -0.45
N GLN A 114 -19.58 -10.29 -1.60
CA GLN A 114 -20.26 -10.20 -2.90
C GLN A 114 -21.02 -11.49 -3.22
N MET A 115 -20.44 -12.65 -2.93
CA MET A 115 -21.10 -13.94 -3.10
C MET A 115 -22.32 -14.08 -2.20
N LEU A 116 -22.25 -13.70 -0.92
CA LEU A 116 -23.43 -13.73 -0.02
C LEU A 116 -24.53 -12.81 -0.53
N GLU A 117 -24.19 -11.62 -1.02
CA GLU A 117 -25.14 -10.67 -1.59
C GLU A 117 -25.82 -11.25 -2.85
N ALA A 118 -25.04 -11.86 -3.75
CA ALA A 118 -25.56 -12.53 -4.94
C ALA A 118 -26.48 -13.71 -4.57
N CYS A 119 -26.12 -14.51 -3.57
CA CYS A 119 -26.96 -15.61 -3.07
C CYS A 119 -28.27 -15.09 -2.47
N LEU A 120 -28.26 -14.03 -1.67
CA LEU A 120 -29.46 -13.42 -1.10
C LEU A 120 -30.39 -12.95 -2.21
N LYS A 121 -29.87 -12.22 -3.19
CA LYS A 121 -30.64 -11.73 -4.34
C LYS A 121 -31.27 -12.88 -5.12
N ASN A 122 -30.52 -13.94 -5.39
CA ASN A 122 -31.03 -15.11 -6.11
C ASN A 122 -32.17 -15.80 -5.36
N VAL A 123 -32.04 -16.01 -4.05
CA VAL A 123 -33.08 -16.61 -3.21
C VAL A 123 -34.35 -15.73 -3.15
N GLU A 124 -34.19 -14.40 -3.11
CA GLU A 124 -35.28 -13.44 -3.16
C GLU A 124 -36.04 -13.48 -4.50
N GLU A 125 -35.32 -13.50 -5.62
CA GLU A 125 -35.91 -13.60 -6.97
C GLU A 125 -36.70 -14.90 -7.16
N GLN A 126 -36.34 -15.95 -6.45
CA GLN A 126 -37.06 -17.24 -6.43
C GLN A 126 -38.25 -17.27 -5.45
N GLY A 127 -38.51 -16.19 -4.71
CA GLY A 127 -39.56 -16.11 -3.70
C GLY A 127 -39.34 -16.95 -2.44
N LEU A 128 -38.08 -17.29 -2.12
CA LEU A 128 -37.70 -18.20 -1.03
C LEU A 128 -37.18 -17.45 0.22
N ARG A 129 -37.69 -16.25 0.49
CA ARG A 129 -37.28 -15.44 1.66
C ARG A 129 -37.53 -16.10 3.01
N ASP A 130 -38.48 -17.01 3.10
CA ASP A 130 -38.81 -17.73 4.35
C ASP A 130 -37.98 -19.01 4.56
N SER A 131 -37.05 -19.29 3.65
CA SER A 131 -36.23 -20.50 3.74
C SER A 131 -35.13 -20.39 4.81
N ASP A 132 -34.68 -21.53 5.34
CA ASP A 132 -33.56 -21.59 6.27
C ASP A 132 -32.25 -21.14 5.61
N ALA A 133 -32.07 -21.42 4.32
CA ALA A 133 -30.95 -20.96 3.54
C ALA A 133 -30.89 -19.43 3.50
N TYR A 134 -32.03 -18.76 3.21
CA TYR A 134 -32.08 -17.30 3.22
C TYR A 134 -31.69 -16.73 4.58
N ARG A 135 -32.29 -17.24 5.66
CA ARG A 135 -32.00 -16.79 7.03
C ARG A 135 -30.54 -16.96 7.39
N SER A 136 -29.94 -18.10 7.06
CA SER A 136 -28.53 -18.38 7.35
C SER A 136 -27.58 -17.44 6.56
N ILE A 137 -27.85 -17.22 5.26
CA ILE A 137 -27.02 -16.32 4.44
C ILE A 137 -27.19 -14.86 4.90
N GLN A 138 -28.42 -14.46 5.23
CA GLN A 138 -28.70 -13.11 5.76
C GLN A 138 -27.98 -12.84 7.09
N GLU A 139 -27.99 -13.80 8.01
CA GLU A 139 -27.27 -13.69 9.28
C GLU A 139 -25.76 -13.50 9.04
N LYS A 140 -25.15 -14.35 8.20
CA LYS A 140 -23.74 -14.24 7.84
C LYS A 140 -23.41 -12.87 7.22
N PHE A 141 -24.23 -12.39 6.29
CA PHE A 141 -24.07 -11.10 5.64
C PHE A 141 -24.22 -9.94 6.64
N GLN A 142 -25.18 -10.01 7.56
CA GLN A 142 -25.36 -9.01 8.61
C GLN A 142 -24.17 -8.98 9.57
N VAL A 143 -23.71 -10.15 10.06
CA VAL A 143 -22.53 -10.23 10.93
C VAL A 143 -21.30 -9.65 10.27
N LEU A 144 -21.06 -9.94 9.00
CA LEU A 144 -19.96 -9.34 8.24
C LEU A 144 -20.13 -7.82 8.05
N SER A 145 -21.36 -7.34 7.98
CA SER A 145 -21.65 -5.90 7.86
C SER A 145 -21.54 -5.16 9.20
N LEU A 146 -21.71 -5.86 10.32
CA LEU A 146 -21.50 -5.34 11.68
C LEU A 146 -20.02 -5.41 12.09
N ALA A 147 -19.24 -6.29 11.47
CA ALA A 147 -17.79 -6.24 11.65
C ALA A 147 -17.34 -4.82 11.30
N PRO A 148 -16.58 -4.13 12.17
CA PRO A 148 -16.07 -2.83 11.81
C PRO A 148 -15.43 -2.98 10.44
N GLN A 149 -15.76 -2.06 9.51
CA GLN A 149 -15.26 -2.07 8.13
C GLN A 149 -13.73 -1.88 8.10
N ARG A 150 -13.02 -2.73 8.85
CA ARG A 150 -11.56 -2.80 8.84
C ARG A 150 -11.02 -3.36 7.52
N TYR A 151 -11.92 -3.89 6.67
CA TYR A 151 -11.53 -4.55 5.41
C TYR A 151 -11.57 -3.63 4.18
N GLU A 152 -12.28 -2.52 4.21
CA GLU A 152 -11.93 -1.34 3.44
C GLU A 152 -11.03 -0.46 4.31
N THR A 153 -9.84 -0.91 4.62
CA THR A 153 -8.85 0.01 5.17
C THR A 153 -8.62 1.05 4.10
N LYS A 154 -9.22 2.23 4.32
CA LYS A 154 -8.98 3.42 3.50
C LYS A 154 -7.47 3.50 3.37
N LYS A 155 -6.94 3.22 2.18
CA LYS A 155 -5.48 3.22 1.98
C LYS A 155 -4.98 4.60 2.37
N ARG A 156 -3.88 4.63 3.07
CA ARG A 156 -3.25 5.87 3.50
C ARG A 156 -2.30 6.34 2.42
N ALA A 157 -2.40 7.59 2.05
CA ALA A 157 -1.61 8.16 0.96
C ALA A 157 -0.22 8.59 1.43
N ILE A 158 0.81 8.06 0.78
CA ILE A 158 2.17 8.55 0.87
C ILE A 158 2.65 8.95 -0.52
N VAL A 159 3.23 10.13 -0.63
CA VAL A 159 3.70 10.69 -1.90
C VAL A 159 5.21 10.79 -1.89
N LEU A 160 5.82 10.31 -2.94
CA LEU A 160 7.24 10.47 -3.25
C LEU A 160 7.36 11.20 -4.58
N ALA A 161 8.43 11.98 -4.75
CA ALA A 161 8.76 12.64 -6.01
C ALA A 161 10.22 12.36 -6.38
N ALA A 162 10.46 11.80 -7.56
CA ALA A 162 11.79 11.44 -7.99
C ALA A 162 11.88 11.30 -9.51
N ASN A 163 13.10 11.44 -10.05
CA ASN A 163 13.45 10.90 -11.37
C ASN A 163 14.15 9.53 -11.19
N TYR A 164 14.32 8.80 -12.27
CA TYR A 164 14.83 7.42 -12.25
C TYR A 164 16.25 7.29 -11.69
N THR A 165 17.04 8.37 -11.66
CA THR A 165 18.38 8.33 -11.05
C THR A 165 18.33 8.08 -9.53
N TYR A 166 17.16 8.25 -8.91
CA TYR A 166 16.91 8.00 -7.49
C TYR A 166 16.11 6.71 -7.23
N VAL A 167 16.10 5.76 -8.17
CA VAL A 167 15.30 4.54 -8.08
C VAL A 167 15.62 3.71 -6.82
N ASP A 168 16.90 3.55 -6.46
CA ASP A 168 17.32 2.78 -5.28
C ASP A 168 16.94 3.49 -3.98
N GLN A 169 16.97 4.82 -3.97
CA GLN A 169 16.55 5.64 -2.85
C GLN A 169 15.04 5.51 -2.62
N VAL A 170 14.25 5.65 -3.68
CA VAL A 170 12.79 5.42 -3.64
C VAL A 170 12.46 4.03 -3.11
N LEU A 171 13.16 2.99 -3.59
CA LEU A 171 12.96 1.62 -3.11
C LEU A 171 13.31 1.47 -1.63
N THR A 172 14.41 2.08 -1.18
CA THR A 172 14.84 2.05 0.22
C THR A 172 13.81 2.73 1.13
N THR A 173 13.33 3.92 0.74
CA THR A 173 12.28 4.64 1.46
C THR A 173 11.00 3.81 1.54
N ILE A 174 10.53 3.24 0.42
CA ILE A 174 9.32 2.40 0.38
C ILE A 174 9.48 1.16 1.27
N LYS A 175 10.63 0.47 1.22
CA LYS A 175 10.89 -0.69 2.10
C LYS A 175 10.81 -0.31 3.57
N SER A 176 11.42 0.82 3.97
CA SER A 176 11.37 1.29 5.35
C SER A 176 9.94 1.60 5.80
N ILE A 177 9.10 2.15 4.91
CA ILE A 177 7.70 2.43 5.21
C ILE A 177 6.89 1.14 5.38
N VAL A 178 6.96 0.20 4.44
CA VAL A 178 6.18 -1.04 4.52
C VAL A 178 6.71 -2.02 5.56
N PHE A 179 7.91 -1.80 6.08
CA PHE A 179 8.42 -2.49 7.25
C PHE A 179 7.57 -2.19 8.50
N HIS A 180 7.13 -0.94 8.66
CA HIS A 180 6.36 -0.45 9.80
C HIS A 180 4.84 -0.33 9.54
N HIS A 181 4.43 -0.26 8.27
CA HIS A 181 3.06 0.07 7.87
C HIS A 181 2.47 -0.92 6.87
N ARG A 182 1.12 -1.00 6.85
CA ARG A 182 0.33 -1.77 5.90
C ARG A 182 -0.68 -0.87 5.20
N ASN A 183 -1.24 -1.34 4.09
CA ASN A 183 -2.34 -0.66 3.39
C ASN A 183 -1.97 0.78 2.98
N ILE A 184 -0.77 0.95 2.45
CA ILE A 184 -0.28 2.23 1.95
C ILE A 184 -0.50 2.29 0.44
N ARG A 185 -1.03 3.41 -0.03
CA ARG A 185 -1.01 3.80 -1.43
C ARG A 185 0.09 4.81 -1.64
N PHE A 186 1.15 4.37 -2.31
CA PHE A 186 2.23 5.24 -2.71
C PHE A 186 1.87 5.93 -4.03
N TYR A 187 2.03 7.23 -4.09
CA TYR A 187 1.96 8.05 -5.29
C TYR A 187 3.38 8.47 -5.65
N LEU A 188 3.95 7.91 -6.72
CA LEU A 188 5.28 8.32 -7.19
C LEU A 188 5.13 9.32 -8.34
N ILE A 189 5.37 10.61 -8.03
CA ILE A 189 5.35 11.67 -9.03
C ILE A 189 6.69 11.67 -9.74
N ASN A 190 6.66 11.43 -11.07
CA ASN A 190 7.85 11.21 -11.88
C ASN A 190 7.62 11.59 -13.35
N ASP A 191 8.69 11.62 -14.14
CA ASP A 191 8.63 11.85 -15.58
C ASP A 191 9.32 10.77 -16.43
N ASP A 192 10.03 9.82 -15.82
CA ASP A 192 10.91 8.89 -16.53
C ASP A 192 10.89 7.43 -16.06
N PHE A 193 10.16 7.08 -14.99
CA PHE A 193 10.05 5.68 -14.55
C PHE A 193 9.25 4.83 -15.53
N SER A 194 9.67 3.59 -15.75
CA SER A 194 9.00 2.65 -16.67
C SER A 194 7.78 1.97 -16.04
N GLN A 195 6.80 1.57 -16.87
CA GLN A 195 5.64 0.79 -16.42
C GLN A 195 6.03 -0.58 -15.87
N GLU A 196 7.12 -1.18 -16.40
CA GLU A 196 7.66 -2.46 -15.93
C GLU A 196 8.12 -2.36 -14.48
N TRP A 197 8.77 -1.25 -14.12
CA TRP A 197 9.20 -1.00 -12.75
C TRP A 197 8.00 -0.96 -11.79
N PHE A 198 6.93 -0.23 -12.12
CA PHE A 198 5.72 -0.18 -11.31
C PHE A 198 5.05 -1.54 -11.16
N ARG A 199 4.96 -2.31 -12.26
CA ARG A 199 4.41 -3.68 -12.21
C ARG A 199 5.27 -4.61 -11.33
N GLY A 200 6.59 -4.47 -11.41
CA GLY A 200 7.54 -5.21 -10.58
C GLY A 200 7.35 -4.90 -9.10
N LEU A 201 7.35 -3.62 -8.75
CA LEU A 201 7.21 -3.17 -7.37
C LEU A 201 5.85 -3.54 -6.76
N ASN A 202 4.76 -3.39 -7.52
CA ASN A 202 3.41 -3.73 -7.04
C ASN A 202 3.24 -5.21 -6.69
N ARG A 203 3.97 -6.13 -7.37
CA ARG A 203 3.97 -7.55 -6.98
C ARG A 203 4.52 -7.77 -5.57
N HIS A 204 5.52 -6.99 -5.17
CA HIS A 204 6.06 -7.05 -3.82
C HIS A 204 5.15 -6.36 -2.80
N LEU A 205 4.64 -5.18 -3.15
CA LEU A 205 3.79 -4.38 -2.27
C LEU A 205 2.44 -5.05 -1.94
N ALA A 206 1.95 -5.93 -2.81
CA ALA A 206 0.72 -6.67 -2.59
C ALA A 206 0.74 -7.49 -1.28
N ALA A 207 1.90 -8.03 -0.87
CA ALA A 207 2.07 -8.75 0.40
C ALA A 207 1.81 -7.87 1.63
N PHE A 208 1.87 -6.54 1.48
CA PHE A 208 1.63 -5.56 2.53
C PHE A 208 0.27 -4.87 2.40
N GLY A 209 -0.63 -5.35 1.52
CA GLY A 209 -1.87 -4.66 1.17
C GLY A 209 -1.64 -3.28 0.51
N SER A 210 -0.41 -3.01 0.08
CA SER A 210 0.05 -1.72 -0.42
C SER A 210 0.20 -1.73 -1.94
N GLU A 211 0.26 -0.54 -2.53
CA GLU A 211 0.44 -0.36 -3.98
C GLU A 211 1.20 0.92 -4.29
N VAL A 212 1.79 1.00 -5.47
CA VAL A 212 2.38 2.23 -6.01
C VAL A 212 1.70 2.64 -7.31
N ILE A 213 1.28 3.90 -7.36
CA ILE A 213 0.63 4.53 -8.50
C ILE A 213 1.66 5.34 -9.29
N ASN A 214 1.69 5.14 -10.61
CA ASN A 214 2.51 5.94 -11.51
C ASN A 214 1.87 7.31 -11.76
N CYS A 215 2.38 8.34 -11.13
CA CYS A 215 1.94 9.72 -11.29
C CYS A 215 2.86 10.44 -12.29
N ARG A 216 2.72 10.07 -13.57
CA ARG A 216 3.57 10.64 -14.62
C ARG A 216 3.17 12.06 -14.96
N VAL A 217 4.15 12.98 -14.97
CA VAL A 217 3.97 14.40 -15.30
C VAL A 217 4.83 14.80 -16.49
N ASP A 218 4.39 15.84 -17.21
CA ASP A 218 5.26 16.56 -18.11
C ASP A 218 6.07 17.60 -17.32
N SER A 219 7.34 17.31 -17.14
CA SER A 219 8.27 18.16 -16.39
C SER A 219 8.93 19.28 -17.23
N SER A 220 8.58 19.44 -18.50
CA SER A 220 9.23 20.40 -19.43
C SER A 220 9.25 21.82 -18.88
N HIS A 221 8.13 22.29 -18.31
CA HIS A 221 8.03 23.61 -17.70
C HIS A 221 8.86 23.77 -16.42
N ILE A 222 9.06 22.71 -15.66
CA ILE A 222 9.84 22.71 -14.42
C ILE A 222 11.33 22.69 -14.73
N LYS A 223 11.74 21.91 -15.72
CA LYS A 223 13.15 21.80 -16.14
C LYS A 223 13.77 23.11 -16.63
N GLN A 224 12.95 24.09 -16.99
CA GLN A 224 13.45 25.44 -17.38
C GLN A 224 13.88 26.26 -16.16
N PHE A 225 13.43 25.96 -14.95
CA PHE A 225 13.89 26.65 -13.74
C PHE A 225 15.36 26.30 -13.47
N LYS A 226 16.25 27.26 -13.73
CA LYS A 226 17.68 27.09 -13.47
C LYS A 226 17.94 27.16 -11.98
N THR A 227 18.17 26.01 -11.35
CA THR A 227 18.57 25.91 -9.95
C THR A 227 19.77 24.99 -9.80
N ASN A 228 20.49 25.12 -8.68
CA ASN A 228 21.54 24.18 -8.29
C ASN A 228 20.97 22.86 -7.75
N SER A 229 19.64 22.77 -7.60
CA SER A 229 18.93 21.58 -7.13
C SER A 229 18.41 20.75 -8.29
N ASN A 230 18.15 19.47 -8.04
CA ASN A 230 17.51 18.58 -8.99
C ASN A 230 16.08 19.06 -9.24
N TYR A 231 15.68 19.25 -10.52
CA TYR A 231 14.31 19.67 -10.88
C TYR A 231 13.22 18.77 -10.27
N ALA A 232 13.55 17.51 -9.94
CA ALA A 232 12.61 16.56 -9.35
C ALA A 232 12.04 17.04 -8.01
N SER A 233 12.74 17.93 -7.30
CA SER A 233 12.23 18.54 -6.06
C SER A 233 10.98 19.38 -6.28
N TYR A 234 10.80 19.99 -7.45
CA TYR A 234 9.58 20.74 -7.80
C TYR A 234 8.38 19.82 -8.13
N LEU A 235 8.60 18.52 -8.37
CA LEU A 235 7.52 17.59 -8.67
C LEU A 235 6.53 17.45 -7.49
N ARG A 236 6.93 17.79 -6.27
CA ARG A 236 6.04 17.84 -5.10
C ARG A 236 4.86 18.81 -5.25
N TYR A 237 4.93 19.77 -6.16
CA TYR A 237 3.83 20.69 -6.44
C TYR A 237 2.59 20.00 -7.03
N PHE A 238 2.75 18.80 -7.62
CA PHE A 238 1.69 18.05 -8.27
C PHE A 238 0.93 17.09 -7.32
N VAL A 239 1.22 17.12 -6.02
CA VAL A 239 0.60 16.20 -5.05
C VAL A 239 -0.93 16.19 -5.18
N ALA A 240 -1.56 17.35 -5.21
CA ALA A 240 -3.02 17.46 -5.23
C ALA A 240 -3.67 17.01 -6.55
N ASP A 241 -2.89 16.86 -7.63
CA ASP A 241 -3.43 16.40 -8.91
C ASP A 241 -3.71 14.90 -8.94
N PHE A 242 -2.96 14.12 -8.15
CA PHE A 242 -2.99 12.67 -8.19
C PHE A 242 -3.62 12.01 -6.97
N VAL A 243 -3.45 12.62 -5.79
CA VAL A 243 -3.90 12.01 -4.54
C VAL A 243 -5.41 12.12 -4.41
N SER A 244 -6.08 10.98 -4.21
CA SER A 244 -7.54 10.94 -4.01
C SER A 244 -7.95 11.13 -2.56
N GLU A 245 -7.08 10.76 -1.63
CA GLU A 245 -7.30 10.88 -0.19
C GLU A 245 -7.26 12.35 0.26
N GLU A 246 -8.01 12.69 1.29
CA GLU A 246 -8.04 14.05 1.85
C GLU A 246 -6.73 14.44 2.55
N ARG A 247 -5.94 13.44 2.94
CA ARG A 247 -4.68 13.59 3.66
C ARG A 247 -3.59 12.80 2.95
N ALA A 248 -2.41 13.41 2.74
CA ALA A 248 -1.23 12.75 2.22
C ALA A 248 0.01 13.09 3.06
N LEU A 249 0.89 12.11 3.24
CA LEU A 249 2.23 12.35 3.73
C LEU A 249 3.16 12.45 2.53
N TYR A 250 3.83 13.58 2.35
CA TYR A 250 4.91 13.75 1.38
C TYR A 250 6.25 13.45 2.06
N LEU A 251 7.08 12.63 1.42
CA LEU A 251 8.44 12.31 1.86
C LEU A 251 9.41 12.45 0.69
N ASP A 252 10.58 13.03 0.97
CA ASP A 252 11.71 12.97 0.03
C ASP A 252 12.28 11.55 -0.03
N SER A 253 12.85 11.17 -1.17
CA SER A 253 13.37 9.83 -1.40
C SER A 253 14.70 9.52 -0.69
N ASP A 254 15.29 10.50 -0.03
CA ASP A 254 16.48 10.35 0.81
C ASP A 254 16.16 10.24 2.31
N MET A 255 15.00 9.65 2.60
CA MET A 255 14.53 9.38 3.96
C MET A 255 14.39 7.88 4.23
N VAL A 256 14.48 7.51 5.51
CA VAL A 256 14.05 6.21 6.01
C VAL A 256 13.13 6.38 7.21
N VAL A 257 12.06 5.60 7.22
CA VAL A 257 11.09 5.54 8.32
C VAL A 257 11.52 4.44 9.27
N THR A 258 11.63 4.76 10.54
CA THR A 258 12.12 3.89 11.61
C THR A 258 11.07 3.66 12.70
N GLY A 259 9.90 4.24 12.56
CA GLY A 259 8.82 4.14 13.54
C GLY A 259 7.43 4.38 12.94
N SER A 260 6.41 4.41 13.80
CA SER A 260 5.02 4.59 13.39
C SER A 260 4.72 6.03 12.97
N LEU A 261 4.03 6.17 11.83
CA LEU A 261 3.47 7.41 11.30
C LEU A 261 1.94 7.47 11.43
N GLU A 262 1.32 6.56 12.19
CA GLU A 262 -0.15 6.41 12.25
C GLU A 262 -0.85 7.68 12.71
N ASP A 263 -0.30 8.37 13.68
CA ASP A 263 -0.80 9.64 14.22
C ASP A 263 -0.85 10.76 13.18
N LEU A 264 0.00 10.72 12.17
CA LEU A 264 0.07 11.75 11.13
C LEU A 264 -1.02 11.61 10.06
N PHE A 265 -1.49 10.39 9.80
CA PHE A 265 -2.57 10.16 8.82
C PHE A 265 -3.93 10.72 9.28
N THR A 266 -4.11 10.89 10.59
CA THR A 266 -5.33 11.40 11.20
C THR A 266 -5.14 12.75 11.87
N LEU A 267 -3.97 13.38 11.71
CA LEU A 267 -3.63 14.66 12.34
C LEU A 267 -4.64 15.75 11.94
N ASP A 268 -5.20 16.42 12.94
CA ASP A 268 -5.99 17.64 12.71
C ASP A 268 -5.07 18.80 12.32
N LEU A 269 -5.15 19.25 11.09
CA LEU A 269 -4.39 20.40 10.59
C LEU A 269 -4.99 21.76 11.00
N GLN A 270 -6.11 21.77 11.72
CA GLN A 270 -6.74 23.00 12.21
C GLN A 270 -7.02 24.01 11.09
N GLY A 271 -7.47 23.52 9.92
CA GLY A 271 -7.74 24.34 8.74
C GLY A 271 -6.50 24.84 7.99
N ARG A 272 -5.29 24.40 8.36
CA ARG A 272 -4.05 24.78 7.67
C ARG A 272 -3.77 23.87 6.49
N PRO A 273 -3.09 24.37 5.45
CA PRO A 273 -2.80 23.62 4.21
C PRO A 273 -1.84 22.46 4.41
N LEU A 274 -0.99 22.51 5.44
CA LEU A 274 0.00 21.49 5.75
C LEU A 274 0.50 21.55 7.19
N ALA A 275 1.12 20.44 7.62
CA ALA A 275 2.01 20.41 8.77
C ALA A 275 3.41 19.94 8.34
N ALA A 276 4.46 20.48 8.97
CA ALA A 276 5.85 20.16 8.67
C ALA A 276 6.74 20.38 9.90
N VAL A 277 7.98 19.92 9.82
CA VAL A 277 8.99 20.15 10.86
C VAL A 277 9.74 21.45 10.57
N ARG A 278 9.98 22.22 11.62
CA ARG A 278 10.76 23.46 11.51
C ARG A 278 12.18 23.18 11.03
N ASP A 279 12.67 23.93 10.04
CA ASP A 279 14.08 23.92 9.66
C ASP A 279 14.87 24.86 10.54
N TYR A 280 15.59 24.30 11.50
CA TYR A 280 16.39 25.07 12.47
C TYR A 280 17.70 25.63 11.90
N ALA A 281 18.12 25.16 10.73
CA ALA A 281 19.32 25.64 10.05
C ALA A 281 19.07 26.90 9.22
N VAL A 282 17.78 27.19 8.93
CA VAL A 282 17.37 28.29 8.09
C VAL A 282 16.41 29.20 8.85
N GLN A 283 16.68 30.48 8.81
CA GLN A 283 15.75 31.51 9.28
C GLN A 283 15.30 32.33 8.08
N GLY A 284 14.01 32.58 7.98
CA GLY A 284 13.45 33.51 6.99
C GLY A 284 13.85 34.96 7.26
N GLN A 285 13.54 35.84 6.33
CA GLN A 285 13.64 37.30 6.57
C GLN A 285 12.78 37.64 7.80
N ASP A 286 13.23 38.56 8.58
CA ASP A 286 12.56 38.98 9.83
C ASP A 286 12.44 37.88 10.91
N HIS A 287 13.35 36.91 10.96
CA HIS A 287 13.37 35.81 11.92
C HIS A 287 12.13 34.87 11.88
N GLN A 288 11.40 34.85 10.76
CA GLN A 288 10.28 33.95 10.59
C GLN A 288 10.73 32.50 10.59
N ALA A 289 9.92 31.61 11.22
CA ALA A 289 10.17 30.19 11.20
C ALA A 289 9.92 29.63 9.79
N MET A 290 10.88 28.90 9.25
CA MET A 290 10.75 28.13 8.01
C MET A 290 10.59 26.66 8.32
N PHE A 291 9.87 25.93 7.47
CA PHE A 291 9.78 24.47 7.56
C PHE A 291 10.67 23.80 6.52
N ASP A 292 11.12 22.59 6.84
CA ASP A 292 11.77 21.68 5.91
C ASP A 292 10.71 21.02 5.03
N ALA A 293 10.79 21.23 3.71
CA ALA A 293 9.80 20.76 2.75
C ALA A 293 9.96 19.28 2.37
N GLY A 294 10.98 18.60 2.89
CA GLY A 294 11.22 17.18 2.61
C GLY A 294 10.21 16.25 3.27
N PHE A 295 9.54 16.69 4.35
CA PHE A 295 8.47 15.96 5.01
C PHE A 295 7.28 16.87 5.29
N MET A 296 6.11 16.55 4.74
CA MET A 296 4.90 17.34 4.92
C MET A 296 3.68 16.44 5.10
N VAL A 297 2.79 16.79 6.02
CA VAL A 297 1.42 16.29 6.08
C VAL A 297 0.52 17.28 5.35
N ILE A 298 -0.05 16.90 4.23
CA ILE A 298 -0.73 17.80 3.29
C ILE A 298 -2.25 17.61 3.35
N ASP A 299 -3.00 18.72 3.45
CA ASP A 299 -4.43 18.77 3.17
C ASP A 299 -4.65 18.85 1.66
N THR A 300 -4.95 17.72 1.03
CA THR A 300 -5.10 17.66 -0.42
C THR A 300 -6.37 18.38 -0.91
N ALA A 301 -7.41 18.44 -0.06
CA ALA A 301 -8.64 19.19 -0.38
C ALA A 301 -8.35 20.69 -0.43
N TYR A 302 -7.62 21.22 0.54
CA TYR A 302 -7.17 22.61 0.54
C TYR A 302 -6.33 22.90 -0.72
N TRP A 303 -5.34 22.05 -1.01
CA TRP A 303 -4.47 22.27 -2.17
C TRP A 303 -5.23 22.24 -3.50
N LYS A 304 -6.24 21.39 -3.64
CA LYS A 304 -7.14 21.35 -4.81
C LYS A 304 -8.00 22.61 -4.89
N GLN A 305 -8.65 22.97 -3.78
CA GLN A 305 -9.56 24.11 -3.72
C GLN A 305 -8.87 25.42 -4.13
N TYR A 306 -7.63 25.63 -3.67
CA TYR A 306 -6.86 26.84 -3.96
C TYR A 306 -5.91 26.72 -5.15
N ASN A 307 -5.99 25.63 -5.93
CA ASN A 307 -5.15 25.36 -7.09
C ASN A 307 -3.65 25.59 -6.80
N MET A 308 -3.18 25.00 -5.70
CA MET A 308 -1.84 25.27 -5.16
C MET A 308 -0.73 24.95 -6.15
N ARG A 309 -0.88 23.92 -7.02
CA ARG A 309 0.09 23.65 -8.07
C ARG A 309 0.36 24.88 -8.93
N ARG A 310 -0.70 25.51 -9.46
CA ARG A 310 -0.56 26.68 -10.33
C ARG A 310 0.09 27.82 -9.57
N HIS A 311 -0.38 28.08 -8.36
CA HIS A 311 0.16 29.17 -7.53
C HIS A 311 1.67 28.98 -7.24
N LEU A 312 2.08 27.76 -6.90
CA LEU A 312 3.50 27.43 -6.64
C LEU A 312 4.35 27.56 -7.91
N ILE A 313 3.84 27.15 -9.08
CA ILE A 313 4.55 27.30 -10.37
C ILE A 313 4.68 28.79 -10.73
N ASP A 314 3.61 29.58 -10.59
CA ASP A 314 3.64 31.02 -10.89
C ASP A 314 4.65 31.74 -9.99
N MET A 315 4.64 31.46 -8.68
CA MET A 315 5.62 31.98 -7.72
C MET A 315 7.05 31.54 -8.05
N THR A 316 7.23 30.28 -8.45
CA THR A 316 8.56 29.79 -8.85
C THR A 316 9.05 30.48 -10.09
N SER A 317 8.18 30.75 -11.09
CA SER A 317 8.54 31.47 -12.31
C SER A 317 9.06 32.88 -12.04
N GLU A 318 8.54 33.52 -10.98
CA GLU A 318 8.95 34.87 -10.59
C GLU A 318 10.19 34.91 -9.69
N TRP A 319 10.39 33.89 -8.85
CA TRP A 319 11.32 33.97 -7.72
C TRP A 319 12.46 32.94 -7.73
N HIS A 320 12.45 31.90 -8.63
CA HIS A 320 13.40 30.76 -8.56
C HIS A 320 14.87 31.16 -8.58
N ASP A 321 15.24 32.29 -9.23
CA ASP A 321 16.59 32.80 -9.31
C ASP A 321 16.97 33.79 -8.18
N LYS A 322 16.00 34.17 -7.34
CA LYS A 322 16.13 35.13 -6.24
C LYS A 322 16.11 34.50 -4.86
N VAL A 323 15.77 33.20 -4.75
CA VAL A 323 15.61 32.48 -3.47
C VAL A 323 16.77 31.53 -3.21
N PRO A 324 17.21 31.37 -1.95
CA PRO A 324 18.41 30.59 -1.63
C PRO A 324 18.20 29.06 -1.64
N PHE A 325 16.97 28.57 -1.40
CA PHE A 325 16.67 27.15 -1.18
C PHE A 325 15.60 26.63 -2.15
N ALA A 326 15.68 27.05 -3.41
CA ALA A 326 14.83 26.57 -4.49
C ALA A 326 13.34 26.45 -4.08
N GLU A 327 12.71 25.28 -4.31
CA GLU A 327 11.30 25.03 -4.03
C GLU A 327 10.94 25.16 -2.54
N GLN A 328 11.86 24.86 -1.62
CA GLN A 328 11.61 25.02 -0.18
C GLN A 328 11.35 26.48 0.17
N SER A 329 12.11 27.41 -0.41
CA SER A 329 11.88 28.85 -0.21
C SER A 329 10.52 29.28 -0.74
N ILE A 330 10.13 28.81 -1.94
CA ILE A 330 8.83 29.13 -2.54
C ILE A 330 7.68 28.61 -1.67
N LEU A 331 7.75 27.36 -1.20
CA LEU A 331 6.75 26.79 -0.30
C LEU A 331 6.63 27.60 1.00
N ASN A 332 7.76 28.00 1.58
CA ASN A 332 7.78 28.83 2.80
C ASN A 332 7.26 30.24 2.57
N MET A 333 7.44 30.83 1.38
CA MET A 333 6.83 32.10 1.01
C MET A 333 5.31 31.99 0.88
N VAL A 334 4.83 30.96 0.18
CA VAL A 334 3.39 30.75 -0.06
C VAL A 334 2.64 30.39 1.21
N PHE A 335 3.21 29.55 2.05
CA PHE A 335 2.58 29.09 3.29
C PHE A 335 3.07 29.83 4.55
N CYS A 336 3.66 31.01 4.39
CA CYS A 336 4.19 31.81 5.49
C CYS A 336 3.20 31.92 6.65
N ASN A 337 3.62 31.52 7.85
CA ASN A 337 2.81 31.49 9.07
C ASN A 337 1.49 30.68 9.00
N ASN A 338 1.26 29.93 7.92
CA ASN A 338 0.03 29.15 7.71
C ASN A 338 0.33 27.66 7.59
N TRP A 339 1.06 27.10 8.55
CA TRP A 339 1.37 25.70 8.66
C TRP A 339 1.40 25.25 10.12
N LEU A 340 1.20 23.97 10.39
CA LEU A 340 1.26 23.38 11.72
C LEU A 340 2.66 22.80 11.95
N THR A 341 3.27 23.08 13.10
CA THR A 341 4.58 22.56 13.46
C THR A 341 4.46 21.13 13.97
N LEU A 342 5.22 20.22 13.35
CA LEU A 342 5.42 18.84 13.81
C LEU A 342 6.62 18.74 14.76
N SER A 343 6.61 17.67 15.57
CA SER A 343 7.79 17.30 16.38
C SER A 343 8.98 16.92 15.48
N PHE A 344 10.16 17.24 15.92
CA PHE A 344 11.40 17.10 15.14
C PHE A 344 11.74 15.65 14.76
N ASP A 345 11.28 14.67 15.51
CA ASP A 345 11.43 13.25 15.22
C ASP A 345 10.71 12.79 13.93
N ASN A 346 9.73 13.56 13.44
CA ASN A 346 9.04 13.28 12.18
C ASN A 346 9.83 13.69 10.93
N ASN A 347 10.89 14.46 11.07
CA ASN A 347 11.83 14.81 10.00
C ASN A 347 13.18 15.18 10.60
N TYR A 348 13.88 14.17 11.12
CA TYR A 348 15.17 14.35 11.77
C TYR A 348 16.26 14.54 10.71
N ALA A 349 16.62 15.78 10.44
CA ALA A 349 17.70 16.15 9.52
C ALA A 349 19.05 15.72 10.11
N VAL A 350 19.59 14.59 9.66
CA VAL A 350 20.77 13.91 10.23
C VAL A 350 21.99 14.85 10.40
N THR A 351 22.21 15.76 9.45
CA THR A 351 23.32 16.71 9.48
C THR A 351 23.02 18.01 10.20
N LYS A 352 21.75 18.34 10.41
CA LYS A 352 21.30 19.59 11.03
C LYS A 352 20.90 19.40 12.50
N SER A 353 20.85 18.16 12.99
CA SER A 353 20.38 17.82 14.34
C SER A 353 21.19 18.49 15.45
N SER A 354 22.49 18.65 15.27
CA SER A 354 23.35 19.35 16.23
C SER A 354 22.99 20.84 16.41
N LEU A 355 22.32 21.45 15.41
CA LEU A 355 21.91 22.86 15.45
C LEU A 355 20.59 23.07 16.17
N SER A 356 19.75 22.04 16.24
CA SER A 356 18.42 22.12 16.86
C SER A 356 18.42 21.99 18.38
N GLY A 357 19.50 21.47 18.97
CA GLY A 357 19.52 21.09 20.39
C GLY A 357 18.52 19.98 20.74
N TYR A 358 18.01 19.28 19.72
CA TYR A 358 16.99 18.26 19.90
C TYR A 358 17.55 17.01 20.57
N HIS A 359 16.83 16.53 21.56
CA HIS A 359 17.06 15.24 22.20
C HIS A 359 15.86 14.33 21.90
N LEU A 360 16.13 13.07 21.59
CA LEU A 360 15.08 12.07 21.40
C LEU A 360 14.19 11.98 22.64
N PRO A 361 12.87 11.82 22.49
CA PRO A 361 11.98 11.53 23.59
C PRO A 361 12.48 10.33 24.39
N ASN A 362 12.25 10.34 25.70
CA ASN A 362 12.70 9.29 26.61
C ASN A 362 12.29 7.89 26.09
N GLY A 363 13.27 7.00 25.91
CA GLY A 363 13.06 5.62 25.50
C GLY A 363 13.00 5.36 24.00
N GLN A 364 13.24 6.35 23.14
CA GLN A 364 13.40 6.14 21.70
C GLN A 364 14.87 6.04 21.31
N ASP A 365 15.24 4.96 20.64
CA ASP A 365 16.61 4.77 20.11
C ASP A 365 16.82 5.54 18.79
N TYR A 366 15.74 5.79 18.04
CA TYR A 366 15.77 6.48 16.74
C TYR A 366 14.61 7.46 16.59
N PRO A 367 14.81 8.58 15.85
CA PRO A 367 13.71 9.43 15.39
C PRO A 367 12.77 8.64 14.48
N LYS A 368 11.47 8.99 14.39
CA LYS A 368 10.51 8.31 13.51
C LYS A 368 10.90 8.33 12.03
N VAL A 369 11.54 9.42 11.59
CA VAL A 369 12.00 9.59 10.20
C VAL A 369 13.40 10.21 10.21
N LEU A 370 14.35 9.52 9.61
CA LEU A 370 15.69 10.03 9.34
C LEU A 370 15.74 10.64 7.95
N HIS A 371 16.17 11.89 7.84
CA HIS A 371 16.33 12.63 6.59
C HIS A 371 17.80 12.96 6.34
N TYR A 372 18.36 12.44 5.27
CA TYR A 372 19.75 12.62 4.90
C TYR A 372 19.94 13.85 4.01
N THR A 373 19.69 15.03 4.56
CA THR A 373 19.58 16.31 3.84
C THR A 373 20.87 16.79 3.18
N SER A 374 22.06 16.34 3.62
CA SER A 374 23.34 16.85 3.12
C SER A 374 23.78 16.20 1.81
N HIS A 375 24.78 16.79 1.15
CA HIS A 375 25.49 16.19 0.00
C HIS A 375 26.25 14.89 0.38
N ARG A 376 26.52 14.66 1.67
CA ARG A 376 27.15 13.43 2.18
C ARG A 376 26.09 12.36 2.39
N LYS A 377 25.58 11.81 1.31
CA LYS A 377 24.53 10.81 1.36
C LYS A 377 25.05 9.45 1.87
N PRO A 378 24.23 8.65 2.59
CA PRO A 378 24.64 7.37 3.19
C PRO A 378 25.08 6.32 2.16
N TRP A 379 24.62 6.42 0.92
CA TRP A 379 24.99 5.53 -0.19
C TRP A 379 26.29 5.91 -0.89
N LEU A 380 26.89 7.06 -0.58
CA LEU A 380 28.16 7.46 -1.16
C LEU A 380 29.34 6.76 -0.46
N PRO A 381 30.38 6.31 -1.21
CA PRO A 381 31.45 5.45 -0.68
C PRO A 381 32.22 6.05 0.50
N LEU A 382 32.47 7.34 0.48
CA LEU A 382 33.30 8.03 1.48
C LEU A 382 32.51 8.88 2.49
N ALA A 383 31.18 8.71 2.52
CA ALA A 383 30.36 9.46 3.44
C ALA A 383 30.43 8.85 4.84
N CYS A 384 31.16 9.51 5.74
CA CYS A 384 31.02 9.27 7.17
C CYS A 384 29.83 10.08 7.67
N GLN A 385 28.71 9.41 7.95
CA GLN A 385 27.48 10.06 8.38
C GLN A 385 26.80 9.25 9.48
N ALA A 386 26.24 9.93 10.47
CA ALA A 386 25.44 9.30 11.49
C ALA A 386 24.26 8.55 10.87
N TYR A 387 23.84 7.45 11.47
CA TYR A 387 22.74 6.59 11.02
C TYR A 387 22.89 6.02 9.60
N ARG A 388 24.11 5.94 9.06
CA ARG A 388 24.38 5.35 7.75
C ARG A 388 24.00 3.87 7.71
N GLU A 389 24.23 3.15 8.78
CA GLU A 389 23.86 1.74 8.98
C GLU A 389 22.36 1.52 8.88
N VAL A 390 21.53 2.45 9.35
CA VAL A 390 20.06 2.38 9.26
C VAL A 390 19.59 2.45 7.80
N TRP A 391 20.21 3.31 6.98
CA TRP A 391 19.94 3.36 5.55
C TRP A 391 20.23 2.00 4.89
N TRP A 392 21.44 1.46 5.15
CA TRP A 392 21.88 0.22 4.53
C TRP A 392 21.11 -1.00 5.01
N PHE A 393 20.59 -0.98 6.23
CA PHE A 393 19.70 -2.01 6.74
C PHE A 393 18.47 -2.20 5.81
N TYR A 394 17.77 -1.11 5.45
CA TYR A 394 16.62 -1.20 4.54
C TYR A 394 17.03 -1.37 3.08
N ALA A 395 18.11 -0.76 2.64
CA ALA A 395 18.58 -0.83 1.25
C ALA A 395 18.95 -2.25 0.84
N GLN A 396 19.68 -2.99 1.69
CA GLN A 396 20.15 -4.34 1.42
C GLN A 396 19.12 -5.44 1.70
N MET A 397 18.08 -5.14 2.45
CA MET A 397 17.03 -6.11 2.77
C MET A 397 16.28 -6.49 1.49
N ASP A 398 16.11 -7.78 1.23
CA ASP A 398 15.24 -8.25 0.18
C ASP A 398 13.75 -8.17 0.59
N TRP A 399 12.83 -8.37 -0.35
CA TRP A 399 11.40 -8.24 -0.06
C TRP A 399 10.87 -9.36 0.85
N SER A 400 11.48 -10.54 0.87
CA SER A 400 11.12 -11.60 1.81
C SER A 400 11.53 -11.22 3.23
N GLY A 401 12.73 -10.70 3.41
CA GLY A 401 13.18 -10.17 4.69
C GLY A 401 12.30 -9.03 5.22
N VAL A 402 11.85 -8.11 4.34
CA VAL A 402 10.89 -7.07 4.72
C VAL A 402 9.58 -7.70 5.20
N ALA A 403 9.05 -8.71 4.49
CA ALA A 403 7.78 -9.35 4.83
C ALA A 403 7.86 -10.13 6.15
N GLU A 404 8.93 -10.89 6.36
CA GLU A 404 9.15 -11.68 7.58
C GLU A 404 9.26 -10.79 8.81
N ASN A 405 10.08 -9.75 8.77
CA ASN A 405 10.25 -8.83 9.89
C ASN A 405 9.00 -7.99 10.15
N ALA A 406 8.30 -7.58 9.09
CA ALA A 406 7.08 -6.82 9.21
C ALA A 406 5.89 -7.62 9.80
N SER A 407 5.88 -8.94 9.73
CA SER A 407 4.87 -9.80 10.38
C SER A 407 5.11 -10.01 11.89
N LEU A 408 6.30 -9.67 12.37
CA LEU A 408 6.70 -9.85 13.77
C LEU A 408 6.39 -8.64 14.67
N LEU A 409 5.73 -7.59 14.16
CA LEU A 409 5.36 -6.43 14.99
C LEU A 409 4.13 -6.75 15.88
N PRO A 410 4.17 -6.40 17.19
CA PRO A 410 5.13 -5.48 17.83
C PRO A 410 6.39 -6.20 18.28
N LEU A 411 7.49 -5.96 17.61
CA LEU A 411 8.80 -6.36 18.08
C LEU A 411 9.24 -5.42 19.21
N SER A 412 9.90 -5.99 20.24
CA SER A 412 10.66 -5.18 21.17
C SER A 412 11.76 -4.44 20.40
N GLU A 413 11.98 -3.19 20.72
CA GLU A 413 12.96 -2.29 20.07
C GLU A 413 14.38 -2.90 19.97
N ASP A 414 14.71 -3.87 20.83
CA ASP A 414 16.00 -4.56 20.85
C ASP A 414 16.29 -5.49 19.66
N MET A 415 15.28 -5.85 18.84
CA MET A 415 15.45 -6.77 17.72
C MET A 415 15.67 -6.06 16.37
N ILE A 416 15.34 -4.77 16.26
CA ILE A 416 15.32 -4.07 14.97
C ILE A 416 16.73 -3.57 14.60
N TYR A 417 17.51 -3.16 15.60
CA TYR A 417 18.85 -2.63 15.38
C TYR A 417 19.85 -3.29 16.35
N PRO A 418 20.83 -4.03 15.86
CA PRO A 418 21.83 -4.58 16.74
C PRO A 418 22.54 -3.43 17.47
N LYS A 419 22.37 -3.37 18.79
CA LYS A 419 23.10 -2.42 19.64
C LYS A 419 24.59 -2.55 19.37
N GLY A 420 25.15 -1.49 18.86
CA GLY A 420 26.53 -1.17 18.59
C GLY A 420 27.55 -2.29 18.75
N ARG A 421 28.28 -2.56 17.69
CA ARG A 421 29.69 -2.85 17.84
C ARG A 421 30.45 -1.55 17.57
N PRO A 422 31.48 -1.26 18.41
CA PRO A 422 32.22 -0.01 18.36
C PRO A 422 32.94 0.22 17.04
#